data_71a3a4d5632f7d6f676e4424f0a23a17
#
_entry.id   71a3a4d5632f7d6f676e4424f0a23a17
#
_cell.length_a   1.000
_cell.length_b   1.000
_cell.length_c   1.000
_cell.angle_alpha   90.00
_cell.angle_beta   90.00
_cell.angle_gamma   90.00
#
_symmetry.space_group_name_H-M   'P 1'
#
loop_
_entity.id
_entity.type
_entity.pdbx_description
1 polymer ?
#
loop_
_entity_poly.entity_id
_entity_poly.type
_entity_poly.pdbx_seq_one_letter_code
_entity_poly.pdbx_strand_id
1 'polypeptide(L)'
;MQSRKIKITDIGKVACVTEPLESRPLKEGELLIRNEASLISSGTELSRVYGLKKGIVYPVYPGYSSIGKVEDAGTISSGSQKFEKGDRVFFSGAHQELQFFSAPLMSSLGMIVKLGPEFEWLGSIDATVLHLGLVAMNGILPAELKLGDTVCVFGLGVVGLLTALLYQASGAKVLGMDTVENRAVHARNAGLENALAAEGDSQVAAVTGFFGKDVDIAVDATGRSEGIINAVMCCGENGQVLLLGSPRADYTCNVTKVFNRIHMKMITLIGAFNGRYPFHKKEGSRESIERNLESFAALIKKGAINPGRIISHVLKPESAMEAYDGLYNHPDTYYCVAFDWK
;
A
#
# COMPACT_ATOMS: atom_id res chain seq x y z
N MET A 1 -13.53 22.34 -19.30
CA MET A 1 -14.23 21.56 -18.26
C MET A 1 -13.72 22.00 -16.89
N GLN A 2 -14.44 21.72 -15.79
CA GLN A 2 -13.96 21.92 -14.43
C GLN A 2 -13.69 20.57 -13.82
N SER A 3 -12.71 20.47 -12.90
CA SER A 3 -12.39 19.23 -12.19
C SER A 3 -12.03 19.55 -10.75
N ARG A 4 -12.70 18.85 -9.81
CA ARG A 4 -12.32 18.87 -8.39
C ARG A 4 -11.04 18.07 -8.22
N LYS A 5 -10.12 18.53 -7.37
CA LYS A 5 -8.87 17.84 -7.07
C LYS A 5 -8.37 18.17 -5.67
N ILE A 6 -7.70 17.23 -5.06
CA ILE A 6 -7.01 17.46 -3.79
C ILE A 6 -5.69 18.15 -4.09
N LYS A 7 -5.42 19.24 -3.37
CA LYS A 7 -4.22 20.06 -3.52
C LYS A 7 -3.58 20.31 -2.18
N ILE A 8 -2.30 19.99 -2.07
CA ILE A 8 -1.47 20.35 -0.93
C ILE A 8 -0.79 21.66 -1.30
N THR A 9 -1.19 22.74 -0.68
CA THR A 9 -0.71 24.11 -1.01
C THR A 9 0.53 24.48 -0.21
N ASP A 10 0.71 23.91 0.96
CA ASP A 10 1.82 24.13 1.88
C ASP A 10 1.84 23.01 2.93
N ILE A 11 2.84 22.98 3.81
CA ILE A 11 2.91 22.05 4.94
C ILE A 11 1.65 22.15 5.79
N GLY A 12 0.97 21.03 6.00
CA GLY A 12 -0.26 20.93 6.77
C GLY A 12 -1.50 21.58 6.12
N LYS A 13 -1.41 22.03 4.87
CA LYS A 13 -2.52 22.69 4.17
C LYS A 13 -2.98 21.86 2.98
N VAL A 14 -4.13 21.21 3.15
CA VAL A 14 -4.77 20.38 2.12
C VAL A 14 -6.18 20.92 1.85
N ALA A 15 -6.56 21.00 0.61
CA ALA A 15 -7.91 21.40 0.22
C ALA A 15 -8.39 20.65 -1.02
N CYS A 16 -9.69 20.45 -1.12
CA CYS A 16 -10.35 20.15 -2.38
C CYS A 16 -10.59 21.48 -3.12
N VAL A 17 -10.01 21.61 -4.30
CA VAL A 17 -10.15 22.79 -5.15
C VAL A 17 -10.78 22.41 -6.48
N THR A 18 -11.58 23.32 -7.05
CA THR A 18 -12.09 23.19 -8.42
C THR A 18 -11.24 24.05 -9.35
N GLU A 19 -10.56 23.40 -10.27
CA GLU A 19 -9.70 24.07 -11.23
C GLU A 19 -10.11 23.74 -12.68
N PRO A 20 -9.84 24.63 -13.64
CA PRO A 20 -10.06 24.33 -15.04
C PRO A 20 -9.27 23.10 -15.49
N LEU A 21 -9.91 22.20 -16.22
CA LEU A 21 -9.25 21.17 -17.00
C LEU A 21 -9.32 21.62 -18.46
N GLU A 22 -8.16 21.76 -19.09
CA GLU A 22 -8.07 22.19 -20.48
C GLU A 22 -8.90 21.28 -21.39
N SER A 23 -9.76 21.88 -22.20
CA SER A 23 -10.50 21.15 -23.25
C SER A 23 -9.60 21.08 -24.49
N ARG A 24 -9.00 19.93 -24.73
CA ARG A 24 -8.12 19.67 -25.86
C ARG A 24 -8.28 18.24 -26.38
N PRO A 25 -7.88 17.97 -27.63
CA PRO A 25 -7.79 16.60 -28.11
C PRO A 25 -6.84 15.76 -27.27
N LEU A 26 -7.14 14.49 -27.13
CA LEU A 26 -6.24 13.52 -26.49
C LEU A 26 -4.99 13.31 -27.35
N LYS A 27 -3.86 13.23 -26.69
CA LYS A 27 -2.61 12.78 -27.32
C LYS A 27 -2.65 11.27 -27.55
N GLU A 28 -1.74 10.79 -28.38
CA GLU A 28 -1.54 9.35 -28.53
C GLU A 28 -1.19 8.69 -27.19
N GLY A 29 -1.88 7.60 -26.86
CA GLY A 29 -1.71 6.88 -25.60
C GLY A 29 -2.29 7.59 -24.37
N GLU A 30 -3.01 8.67 -24.53
CA GLU A 30 -3.65 9.39 -23.45
C GLU A 30 -5.12 9.02 -23.30
N LEU A 31 -5.57 8.94 -22.06
CA LEU A 31 -6.96 8.70 -21.67
C LEU A 31 -7.48 9.89 -20.87
N LEU A 32 -8.76 10.18 -21.00
CA LEU A 32 -9.50 11.02 -20.08
C LEU A 32 -10.28 10.11 -19.13
N ILE A 33 -10.00 10.17 -17.84
CA ILE A 33 -10.58 9.27 -16.84
C ILE A 33 -11.35 10.07 -15.81
N ARG A 34 -12.60 9.64 -15.56
CA ARG A 34 -13.42 10.12 -14.44
C ARG A 34 -13.23 9.19 -13.25
N ASN A 35 -12.73 9.74 -12.16
CA ASN A 35 -12.55 9.01 -10.91
C ASN A 35 -13.91 8.68 -10.27
N GLU A 36 -14.04 7.46 -9.77
CA GLU A 36 -15.18 7.02 -8.96
C GLU A 36 -14.79 6.95 -7.47
N ALA A 37 -13.56 6.48 -7.20
CA ALA A 37 -13.02 6.39 -5.84
C ALA A 37 -11.50 6.46 -5.86
N SER A 38 -10.89 6.92 -4.76
CA SER A 38 -9.44 6.89 -4.59
C SER A 38 -9.06 6.69 -3.12
N LEU A 39 -7.91 6.05 -2.85
CA LEU A 39 -7.44 5.70 -1.51
C LEU A 39 -6.20 6.50 -1.14
N ILE A 40 -6.19 7.06 0.07
CA ILE A 40 -5.01 7.75 0.60
C ILE A 40 -3.96 6.72 1.00
N SER A 41 -2.77 6.84 0.44
CA SER A 41 -1.60 6.11 0.89
C SER A 41 -0.92 6.86 2.03
N SER A 42 -1.37 6.60 3.26
CA SER A 42 -0.97 7.36 4.44
C SER A 42 0.55 7.48 4.58
N GLY A 43 1.29 6.39 4.41
CA GLY A 43 2.74 6.42 4.51
C GLY A 43 3.42 7.41 3.56
N THR A 44 3.00 7.48 2.31
CA THR A 44 3.62 8.33 1.27
C THR A 44 3.07 9.75 1.29
N GLU A 45 1.76 9.88 1.42
CA GLU A 45 1.10 11.17 1.26
C GLU A 45 1.24 12.04 2.51
N LEU A 46 1.11 11.47 3.73
CA LEU A 46 1.36 12.21 4.97
C LEU A 46 2.78 12.79 5.01
N SER A 47 3.76 12.06 4.44
CA SER A 47 5.12 12.58 4.37
C SER A 47 5.26 13.84 3.54
N ARG A 48 4.38 14.02 2.54
CA ARG A 48 4.31 15.22 1.71
C ARG A 48 3.50 16.31 2.38
N VAL A 49 2.35 15.96 2.98
CA VAL A 49 1.46 16.91 3.65
C VAL A 49 2.16 17.57 4.84
N TYR A 50 2.86 16.78 5.67
CA TYR A 50 3.44 17.27 6.92
C TYR A 50 4.96 17.53 6.85
N GLY A 51 5.51 17.64 5.63
CA GLY A 51 6.91 18.04 5.43
C GLY A 51 7.95 17.03 5.93
N LEU A 52 7.55 15.74 6.15
CA LEU A 52 8.48 14.70 6.60
C LEU A 52 9.44 14.25 5.49
N LYS A 53 9.11 14.53 4.24
CA LYS A 53 9.96 14.32 3.07
C LYS A 53 10.61 15.64 2.68
N LYS A 54 11.95 15.71 2.69
CA LYS A 54 12.72 16.90 2.28
C LYS A 54 12.60 17.16 0.77
N GLY A 55 12.71 18.42 0.36
CA GLY A 55 12.77 18.82 -1.06
C GLY A 55 11.43 18.84 -1.80
N ILE A 56 10.30 18.84 -1.11
CA ILE A 56 8.98 19.01 -1.72
C ILE A 56 8.79 20.48 -2.13
N VAL A 57 8.39 20.68 -3.38
CA VAL A 57 7.98 21.98 -3.91
C VAL A 57 6.46 22.00 -4.03
N TYR A 58 5.81 22.90 -3.30
CA TYR A 58 4.36 23.06 -3.34
C TYR A 58 3.93 24.02 -4.47
N PRO A 59 2.72 23.87 -5.04
CA PRO A 59 1.69 22.90 -4.66
C PRO A 59 1.94 21.50 -5.21
N VAL A 60 1.42 20.46 -4.50
CA VAL A 60 1.46 19.05 -4.91
C VAL A 60 0.03 18.51 -5.02
N TYR A 61 -0.21 17.68 -6.03
CA TYR A 61 -1.46 16.94 -6.21
C TYR A 61 -1.22 15.48 -5.80
N PRO A 62 -1.72 15.04 -4.62
CA PRO A 62 -1.49 13.71 -4.10
C PRO A 62 -2.37 12.65 -4.76
N GLY A 63 -2.10 11.39 -4.44
CA GLY A 63 -2.85 10.22 -4.89
C GLY A 63 -2.12 9.41 -5.94
N TYR A 64 -2.36 8.09 -5.91
CA TYR A 64 -1.87 7.12 -6.89
C TYR A 64 -2.60 5.78 -6.80
N SER A 65 -3.75 5.74 -6.11
CA SER A 65 -4.61 4.56 -6.00
C SER A 65 -6.03 4.95 -6.29
N SER A 66 -6.43 4.81 -7.54
CA SER A 66 -7.69 5.32 -8.06
C SER A 66 -8.45 4.30 -8.88
N ILE A 67 -9.78 4.34 -8.78
CA ILE A 67 -10.72 3.60 -9.62
C ILE A 67 -11.56 4.60 -10.39
N GLY A 68 -11.68 4.40 -11.68
CA GLY A 68 -12.46 5.31 -12.52
C GLY A 68 -13.01 4.65 -13.77
N LYS A 69 -13.66 5.48 -14.59
CA LYS A 69 -14.14 5.12 -15.92
C LYS A 69 -13.48 5.96 -16.98
N VAL A 70 -13.14 5.34 -18.09
CA VAL A 70 -12.64 6.03 -19.26
C VAL A 70 -13.78 6.84 -19.88
N GLU A 71 -13.63 8.15 -19.93
CA GLU A 71 -14.56 9.07 -20.61
C GLU A 71 -14.24 9.21 -22.08
N ASP A 72 -12.94 9.16 -22.41
CA ASP A 72 -12.44 9.25 -23.77
C ASP A 72 -11.05 8.61 -23.86
N ALA A 73 -10.71 8.03 -25.02
CA ALA A 73 -9.46 7.32 -25.24
C ALA A 73 -8.81 7.80 -26.55
N GLY A 74 -7.58 8.28 -26.46
CA GLY A 74 -6.73 8.55 -27.60
C GLY A 74 -6.31 7.26 -28.31
N THR A 75 -5.81 7.39 -29.53
CA THR A 75 -5.31 6.26 -30.31
C THR A 75 -4.13 5.59 -29.60
N ILE A 76 -4.21 4.29 -29.34
CA ILE A 76 -3.12 3.50 -28.74
C ILE A 76 -2.49 2.65 -29.84
N SER A 77 -1.27 2.98 -30.21
CA SER A 77 -0.63 2.47 -31.43
C SER A 77 0.14 1.17 -31.28
N SER A 78 0.36 0.60 -30.09
CA SER A 78 1.03 -0.71 -29.99
C SER A 78 0.90 -1.45 -28.66
N GLY A 79 0.66 -2.76 -28.75
CA GLY A 79 1.17 -3.81 -27.84
C GLY A 79 0.56 -3.95 -26.46
N SER A 80 -0.36 -3.10 -26.05
CA SER A 80 -0.95 -3.10 -24.73
C SER A 80 -2.48 -3.11 -24.79
N GLN A 81 -3.08 -3.35 -23.68
CA GLN A 81 -4.52 -3.38 -23.48
C GLN A 81 -5.21 -2.18 -24.16
N LYS A 82 -6.17 -2.42 -25.05
CA LYS A 82 -6.97 -1.36 -25.67
C LYS A 82 -7.99 -0.85 -24.65
N PHE A 83 -8.08 0.47 -24.53
CA PHE A 83 -9.08 1.14 -23.71
C PHE A 83 -10.12 1.82 -24.58
N GLU A 84 -11.38 1.72 -24.14
CA GLU A 84 -12.52 2.32 -24.82
C GLU A 84 -13.35 3.12 -23.80
N LYS A 85 -14.14 4.06 -24.30
CA LYS A 85 -15.07 4.81 -23.46
C LYS A 85 -16.00 3.87 -22.68
N GLY A 86 -16.11 4.10 -21.38
CA GLY A 86 -16.91 3.28 -20.46
C GLY A 86 -16.11 2.19 -19.75
N ASP A 87 -14.89 1.88 -20.19
CA ASP A 87 -14.05 0.90 -19.50
C ASP A 87 -13.80 1.34 -18.06
N ARG A 88 -13.99 0.40 -17.14
CA ARG A 88 -13.62 0.58 -15.75
C ARG A 88 -12.15 0.28 -15.58
N VAL A 89 -11.43 1.17 -14.89
CA VAL A 89 -9.99 1.07 -14.74
C VAL A 89 -9.56 1.26 -13.29
N PHE A 90 -8.54 0.50 -12.92
CA PHE A 90 -7.68 0.76 -11.78
C PHE A 90 -6.43 1.47 -12.31
N PHE A 91 -6.03 2.59 -11.70
CA PHE A 91 -4.90 3.37 -12.21
C PHE A 91 -4.20 4.20 -11.13
N SER A 92 -2.95 4.55 -11.39
CA SER A 92 -2.13 5.37 -10.50
C SER A 92 -2.43 6.87 -10.65
N GLY A 93 -3.71 7.23 -10.68
CA GLY A 93 -4.16 8.61 -10.82
C GLY A 93 -4.13 9.39 -9.50
N ALA A 94 -3.98 10.71 -9.60
CA ALA A 94 -4.11 11.61 -8.48
C ALA A 94 -5.54 11.61 -7.91
N HIS A 95 -5.69 12.14 -6.70
CA HIS A 95 -7.02 12.42 -6.12
C HIS A 95 -7.68 13.59 -6.87
N GLN A 96 -8.25 13.27 -8.01
CA GLN A 96 -8.85 14.24 -8.93
C GLN A 96 -10.06 13.64 -9.64
N GLU A 97 -11.16 14.40 -9.73
CA GLU A 97 -12.42 13.94 -10.30
C GLU A 97 -12.31 13.54 -11.78
N LEU A 98 -11.70 14.39 -12.60
CA LEU A 98 -11.49 14.17 -14.02
C LEU A 98 -10.05 14.51 -14.37
N GLN A 99 -9.31 13.60 -15.01
CA GLN A 99 -7.90 13.78 -15.29
C GLN A 99 -7.46 13.12 -16.58
N PHE A 100 -6.47 13.73 -17.23
CA PHE A 100 -5.73 13.07 -18.30
C PHE A 100 -4.72 12.10 -17.69
N PHE A 101 -4.62 10.90 -18.25
CA PHE A 101 -3.69 9.87 -17.85
C PHE A 101 -2.99 9.26 -19.05
N SER A 102 -1.67 9.19 -19.03
CA SER A 102 -0.88 8.61 -20.12
C SER A 102 -0.66 7.13 -19.90
N ALA A 103 -1.27 6.30 -20.73
CA ALA A 103 -1.22 4.83 -20.64
C ALA A 103 0.17 4.19 -20.89
N PRO A 104 1.16 4.82 -21.60
CA PRO A 104 2.45 4.19 -21.86
C PRO A 104 3.34 4.02 -20.62
N LEU A 105 3.02 4.65 -19.50
CA LEU A 105 3.79 4.55 -18.27
C LEU A 105 3.42 3.27 -17.47
N MET A 106 3.55 2.12 -18.10
CA MET A 106 3.37 0.82 -17.43
C MET A 106 4.58 0.48 -16.56
N SER A 107 4.69 1.19 -15.46
CA SER A 107 5.63 0.91 -14.38
C SER A 107 4.88 0.73 -13.08
N SER A 108 5.52 0.19 -12.06
CA SER A 108 4.96 0.12 -10.70
C SER A 108 4.57 1.48 -10.11
N LEU A 109 5.02 2.58 -10.71
CA LEU A 109 4.74 3.96 -10.29
C LEU A 109 3.71 4.68 -11.19
N GLY A 110 3.40 4.12 -12.36
CA GLY A 110 2.42 4.65 -13.29
C GLY A 110 1.72 3.50 -14.01
N MET A 111 0.73 2.90 -13.36
CA MET A 111 0.01 1.76 -13.92
C MET A 111 -1.44 2.12 -14.24
N ILE A 112 -1.96 1.44 -15.25
CA ILE A 112 -3.39 1.38 -15.54
C ILE A 112 -3.74 -0.04 -15.95
N VAL A 113 -4.82 -0.57 -15.37
CA VAL A 113 -5.34 -1.91 -15.65
C VAL A 113 -6.84 -1.81 -15.89
N LYS A 114 -7.30 -2.38 -16.98
CA LYS A 114 -8.73 -2.52 -17.25
C LYS A 114 -9.31 -3.57 -16.30
N LEU A 115 -10.33 -3.20 -15.56
CA LEU A 115 -11.10 -4.09 -14.71
C LEU A 115 -12.26 -4.66 -15.53
N GLY A 116 -12.05 -5.85 -16.06
CA GLY A 116 -13.03 -6.56 -16.87
C GLY A 116 -14.20 -7.14 -16.06
N PRO A 117 -15.07 -7.93 -16.70
CA PRO A 117 -16.24 -8.54 -16.07
C PRO A 117 -15.92 -9.36 -14.82
N GLU A 118 -14.71 -9.92 -14.73
CA GLU A 118 -14.23 -10.68 -13.57
C GLU A 118 -14.08 -9.83 -12.30
N PHE A 119 -14.11 -8.49 -12.42
CA PHE A 119 -14.06 -7.53 -11.28
C PHE A 119 -15.39 -6.82 -11.03
N GLU A 120 -16.48 -7.12 -11.73
CA GLU A 120 -17.78 -6.42 -11.59
C GLU A 120 -18.35 -6.53 -10.15
N TRP A 121 -18.07 -7.64 -9.47
CA TRP A 121 -18.48 -7.87 -8.07
C TRP A 121 -17.79 -6.93 -7.07
N LEU A 122 -16.65 -6.30 -7.43
CA LEU A 122 -15.85 -5.48 -6.54
C LEU A 122 -16.24 -4.00 -6.69
N GLY A 123 -16.87 -3.41 -5.66
CA GLY A 123 -17.25 -2.00 -5.63
C GLY A 123 -16.07 -1.05 -5.82
N SER A 124 -16.31 0.19 -6.24
CA SER A 124 -15.22 1.13 -6.54
C SER A 124 -14.43 1.53 -5.30
N ILE A 125 -15.09 1.70 -4.16
CA ILE A 125 -14.41 1.97 -2.87
C ILE A 125 -13.51 0.79 -2.50
N ASP A 126 -14.04 -0.42 -2.50
CA ASP A 126 -13.29 -1.63 -2.14
C ASP A 126 -12.13 -1.91 -3.10
N ALA A 127 -12.33 -1.62 -4.39
CA ALA A 127 -11.28 -1.78 -5.39
C ALA A 127 -10.09 -0.83 -5.20
N THR A 128 -10.24 0.26 -4.46
CA THR A 128 -9.12 1.17 -4.18
C THR A 128 -7.98 0.53 -3.39
N VAL A 129 -8.24 -0.56 -2.63
CA VAL A 129 -7.19 -1.26 -1.89
C VAL A 129 -6.24 -2.07 -2.77
N LEU A 130 -6.59 -2.30 -4.05
CA LEU A 130 -5.80 -3.12 -4.98
C LEU A 130 -4.36 -2.63 -5.10
N HIS A 131 -4.13 -1.31 -5.16
CA HIS A 131 -2.76 -0.76 -5.24
C HIS A 131 -1.94 -1.08 -3.99
N LEU A 132 -2.48 -0.82 -2.81
CA LEU A 132 -1.77 -1.11 -1.55
C LEU A 132 -1.65 -2.62 -1.32
N GLY A 133 -2.57 -3.41 -1.87
CA GLY A 133 -2.45 -4.87 -1.96
C GLY A 133 -1.24 -5.30 -2.78
N LEU A 134 -1.03 -4.71 -3.95
CA LEU A 134 0.18 -4.97 -4.76
C LEU A 134 1.47 -4.55 -4.03
N VAL A 135 1.44 -3.43 -3.29
CA VAL A 135 2.56 -3.03 -2.43
C VAL A 135 2.80 -4.08 -1.34
N ALA A 136 1.75 -4.52 -0.65
CA ALA A 136 1.82 -5.53 0.40
C ALA A 136 2.36 -6.88 -0.10
N MET A 137 2.04 -7.27 -1.34
CA MET A 137 2.57 -8.48 -1.97
C MET A 137 4.10 -8.47 -2.13
N ASN A 138 4.75 -7.30 -2.21
CA ASN A 138 6.21 -7.25 -2.16
C ASN A 138 6.78 -7.64 -0.78
N GLY A 139 5.97 -7.60 0.26
CA GLY A 139 6.34 -8.06 1.61
C GLY A 139 6.21 -9.58 1.80
N ILE A 140 5.71 -10.32 0.83
CA ILE A 140 5.58 -11.78 0.92
C ILE A 140 6.21 -12.52 -0.27
N LEU A 141 5.99 -12.08 -1.51
CA LEU A 141 6.43 -12.81 -2.71
C LEU A 141 7.94 -13.08 -2.80
N PRO A 142 8.84 -12.19 -2.31
CA PRO A 142 10.27 -12.48 -2.33
C PRO A 142 10.73 -13.40 -1.19
N ALA A 143 9.88 -13.70 -0.22
CA ALA A 143 10.21 -14.60 0.88
C ALA A 143 10.13 -16.07 0.44
N GLU A 144 10.99 -16.90 1.02
CA GLU A 144 10.94 -18.36 0.88
C GLU A 144 9.98 -18.95 1.94
N LEU A 145 8.71 -18.56 1.87
CA LEU A 145 7.68 -19.00 2.81
C LEU A 145 7.44 -20.50 2.71
N LYS A 146 7.47 -21.18 3.85
CA LYS A 146 7.12 -22.59 3.99
C LYS A 146 5.85 -22.75 4.82
N LEU A 147 5.13 -23.82 4.59
CA LEU A 147 3.92 -24.13 5.35
C LEU A 147 4.23 -24.25 6.85
N GLY A 148 3.53 -23.47 7.66
CA GLY A 148 3.68 -23.48 9.12
C GLY A 148 4.76 -22.54 9.66
N ASP A 149 5.44 -21.77 8.79
CA ASP A 149 6.38 -20.73 9.23
C ASP A 149 5.70 -19.74 10.19
N THR A 150 6.49 -19.24 11.12
CA THR A 150 6.10 -18.17 12.03
C THR A 150 6.53 -16.83 11.45
N VAL A 151 5.59 -15.88 11.39
CA VAL A 151 5.81 -14.57 10.77
C VAL A 151 5.42 -13.45 11.72
N CYS A 152 6.30 -12.46 11.89
CA CYS A 152 5.95 -11.22 12.56
C CYS A 152 5.97 -10.05 11.59
N VAL A 153 4.89 -9.24 11.57
CA VAL A 153 4.81 -8.02 10.76
C VAL A 153 4.77 -6.81 11.69
N PHE A 154 5.81 -5.98 11.63
CA PHE A 154 5.93 -4.74 12.38
C PHE A 154 5.31 -3.58 11.62
N GLY A 155 4.35 -2.89 12.26
CA GLY A 155 3.55 -1.83 11.71
C GLY A 155 2.26 -2.34 11.06
N LEU A 156 1.12 -2.02 11.70
CA LEU A 156 -0.23 -2.40 11.24
C LEU A 156 -0.98 -1.24 10.57
N GLY A 157 -0.23 -0.36 9.88
CA GLY A 157 -0.82 0.48 8.86
C GLY A 157 -1.39 -0.36 7.72
N VAL A 158 -2.07 0.24 6.74
CA VAL A 158 -2.78 -0.50 5.67
C VAL A 158 -1.89 -1.54 4.97
N VAL A 159 -0.65 -1.16 4.62
CA VAL A 159 0.27 -2.08 3.92
C VAL A 159 0.70 -3.23 4.81
N GLY A 160 1.05 -2.97 6.08
CA GLY A 160 1.45 -4.01 7.02
C GLY A 160 0.30 -4.95 7.37
N LEU A 161 -0.90 -4.41 7.60
CA LEU A 161 -2.11 -5.23 7.82
C LEU A 161 -2.40 -6.13 6.62
N LEU A 162 -2.37 -5.59 5.39
CA LEU A 162 -2.55 -6.39 4.18
C LEU A 162 -1.46 -7.45 4.04
N THR A 163 -0.20 -7.14 4.37
CA THR A 163 0.90 -8.11 4.35
C THR A 163 0.67 -9.24 5.37
N ALA A 164 0.26 -8.90 6.58
CA ALA A 164 -0.05 -9.89 7.62
C ALA A 164 -1.20 -10.82 7.20
N LEU A 165 -2.28 -10.26 6.63
CA LEU A 165 -3.40 -11.04 6.09
C LEU A 165 -2.98 -11.93 4.91
N LEU A 166 -2.07 -11.49 4.04
CA LEU A 166 -1.52 -12.30 2.96
C LEU A 166 -0.73 -13.50 3.49
N TYR A 167 0.13 -13.31 4.50
CA TYR A 167 0.85 -14.41 5.15
C TYR A 167 -0.10 -15.40 5.83
N GLN A 168 -1.11 -14.89 6.55
CA GLN A 168 -2.14 -15.71 7.18
C GLN A 168 -2.91 -16.52 6.13
N ALA A 169 -3.34 -15.90 5.02
CA ALA A 169 -4.01 -16.59 3.92
C ALA A 169 -3.12 -17.62 3.20
N SER A 170 -1.80 -17.51 3.34
CA SER A 170 -0.81 -18.45 2.80
C SER A 170 -0.44 -19.58 3.78
N GLY A 171 -1.10 -19.65 4.95
CA GLY A 171 -0.94 -20.73 5.94
C GLY A 171 0.20 -20.52 6.95
N ALA A 172 0.78 -19.33 7.03
CA ALA A 172 1.73 -18.98 8.07
C ALA A 172 1.04 -18.74 9.43
N LYS A 173 1.78 -18.93 10.53
CA LYS A 173 1.38 -18.47 11.86
C LYS A 173 1.82 -17.01 12.02
N VAL A 174 0.88 -16.07 12.01
CA VAL A 174 1.18 -14.65 11.93
C VAL A 174 0.91 -13.93 13.24
N LEU A 175 1.84 -13.04 13.63
CA LEU A 175 1.64 -12.02 14.64
C LEU A 175 1.84 -10.64 14.00
N GLY A 176 0.81 -9.78 14.04
CA GLY A 176 0.93 -8.38 13.73
C GLY A 176 1.37 -7.57 14.95
N MET A 177 2.28 -6.61 14.77
CA MET A 177 2.82 -5.78 15.86
C MET A 177 2.70 -4.30 15.50
N ASP A 178 2.12 -3.51 16.39
CA ASP A 178 2.10 -2.03 16.25
C ASP A 178 2.45 -1.38 17.60
N THR A 179 2.72 -0.10 17.61
CA THR A 179 2.88 0.69 18.84
C THR A 179 1.56 1.23 19.37
N VAL A 180 0.50 1.23 18.55
CA VAL A 180 -0.83 1.78 18.86
C VAL A 180 -1.81 0.63 19.10
N GLU A 181 -2.35 0.50 20.33
CA GLU A 181 -3.28 -0.59 20.68
C GLU A 181 -4.51 -0.63 19.76
N ASN A 182 -5.10 0.52 19.44
CA ASN A 182 -6.29 0.55 18.59
C ASN A 182 -5.99 0.05 17.16
N ARG A 183 -4.75 0.13 16.66
CA ARG A 183 -4.36 -0.50 15.40
C ARG A 183 -4.29 -2.01 15.50
N ALA A 184 -3.83 -2.55 16.62
CA ALA A 184 -3.87 -3.99 16.86
C ALA A 184 -5.32 -4.50 16.98
N VAL A 185 -6.19 -3.74 17.67
CA VAL A 185 -7.64 -4.02 17.72
C VAL A 185 -8.26 -3.98 16.32
N HIS A 186 -7.97 -2.93 15.54
CA HIS A 186 -8.45 -2.82 14.16
C HIS A 186 -7.99 -3.99 13.29
N ALA A 187 -6.73 -4.40 13.41
CA ALA A 187 -6.19 -5.52 12.65
C ALA A 187 -6.94 -6.83 12.97
N ARG A 188 -7.26 -7.08 14.23
CA ARG A 188 -8.09 -8.23 14.64
C ARG A 188 -9.50 -8.14 14.06
N ASN A 189 -10.12 -6.97 14.10
CA ASN A 189 -11.43 -6.74 13.51
C ASN A 189 -11.44 -6.89 11.98
N ALA A 190 -10.31 -6.59 11.33
CA ALA A 190 -10.12 -6.79 9.90
C ALA A 190 -9.86 -8.26 9.51
N GLY A 191 -9.70 -9.16 10.49
CA GLY A 191 -9.58 -10.61 10.28
C GLY A 191 -8.19 -11.18 10.54
N LEU A 192 -7.24 -10.38 11.04
CA LEU A 192 -5.95 -10.91 11.49
C LEU A 192 -6.13 -11.64 12.83
N GLU A 193 -5.77 -12.91 12.89
CA GLU A 193 -5.99 -13.74 14.08
C GLU A 193 -5.26 -13.22 15.32
N ASN A 194 -4.01 -12.77 15.15
CA ASN A 194 -3.20 -12.31 16.27
C ASN A 194 -2.55 -10.97 15.97
N ALA A 195 -2.80 -9.98 16.82
CA ALA A 195 -2.17 -8.69 16.79
C ALA A 195 -1.98 -8.18 18.21
N LEU A 196 -0.81 -7.58 18.48
CA LEU A 196 -0.42 -7.02 19.77
C LEU A 196 0.13 -5.62 19.61
N ALA A 197 0.02 -4.82 20.66
CA ALA A 197 0.70 -3.54 20.77
C ALA A 197 1.85 -3.63 21.76
N ALA A 198 3.00 -3.12 21.36
CA ALA A 198 4.19 -2.97 22.20
C ALA A 198 5.14 -1.93 21.60
N GLU A 199 6.03 -1.36 22.40
CA GLU A 199 6.97 -0.34 21.98
C GLU A 199 8.43 -0.72 22.29
N GLY A 200 9.36 -0.22 21.50
CA GLY A 200 10.79 -0.41 21.70
C GLY A 200 11.20 -1.88 21.84
N ASP A 201 12.08 -2.18 22.77
CA ASP A 201 12.61 -3.53 23.02
C ASP A 201 11.52 -4.52 23.49
N SER A 202 10.40 -4.04 24.03
CA SER A 202 9.29 -4.92 24.45
C SER A 202 8.61 -5.61 23.26
N GLN A 203 8.72 -5.07 22.05
CA GLN A 203 8.23 -5.73 20.84
C GLN A 203 8.92 -7.08 20.61
N VAL A 204 10.26 -7.13 20.73
CA VAL A 204 11.03 -8.36 20.55
C VAL A 204 10.64 -9.39 21.59
N ALA A 205 10.50 -8.96 22.87
CA ALA A 205 10.07 -9.85 23.96
C ALA A 205 8.65 -10.37 23.73
N ALA A 206 7.72 -9.55 23.25
CA ALA A 206 6.35 -9.93 22.93
C ALA A 206 6.29 -10.96 21.81
N VAL A 207 7.09 -10.82 20.74
CA VAL A 207 7.20 -11.79 19.65
C VAL A 207 7.72 -13.12 20.14
N THR A 208 8.83 -13.10 20.90
CA THR A 208 9.44 -14.32 21.42
C THR A 208 8.51 -15.00 22.44
N GLY A 209 7.83 -14.22 23.28
CA GLY A 209 6.85 -14.74 24.25
C GLY A 209 5.63 -15.39 23.56
N PHE A 210 5.15 -14.79 22.46
CA PHE A 210 4.00 -15.32 21.72
C PHE A 210 4.31 -16.64 21.00
N PHE A 211 5.46 -16.72 20.31
CA PHE A 211 5.83 -17.94 19.56
C PHE A 211 6.63 -18.96 20.36
N GLY A 212 7.15 -18.60 21.55
CA GLY A 212 8.08 -19.40 22.34
C GLY A 212 9.47 -19.55 21.71
N LYS A 213 9.74 -18.84 20.61
CA LYS A 213 10.98 -18.87 19.82
C LYS A 213 11.11 -17.60 18.97
N ASP A 214 12.29 -17.40 18.37
CA ASP A 214 12.47 -16.45 17.29
C ASP A 214 11.63 -16.84 16.05
N VAL A 215 11.24 -15.86 15.22
CA VAL A 215 10.38 -16.13 14.03
C VAL A 215 11.19 -16.51 12.80
N ASP A 216 10.56 -17.25 11.89
CA ASP A 216 11.17 -17.67 10.63
C ASP A 216 11.24 -16.49 9.65
N ILE A 217 10.24 -15.62 9.65
CA ILE A 217 10.16 -14.42 8.80
C ILE A 217 9.74 -13.22 9.63
N ALA A 218 10.45 -12.09 9.49
CA ALA A 218 10.05 -10.82 10.06
C ALA A 218 9.92 -9.76 8.94
N VAL A 219 8.86 -8.94 8.97
CA VAL A 219 8.59 -7.90 7.98
C VAL A 219 8.53 -6.54 8.65
N ASP A 220 9.36 -5.60 8.23
CA ASP A 220 9.16 -4.20 8.58
C ASP A 220 8.24 -3.50 7.58
N ALA A 221 7.06 -3.10 8.01
CA ALA A 221 6.13 -2.25 7.27
C ALA A 221 6.02 -0.83 7.85
N THR A 222 6.86 -0.49 8.84
CA THR A 222 6.86 0.83 9.49
C THR A 222 7.62 1.89 8.70
N GLY A 223 8.69 1.48 8.01
CA GLY A 223 9.68 2.39 7.43
C GLY A 223 10.46 3.18 8.49
N ARG A 224 10.58 2.64 9.71
CA ARG A 224 11.38 3.19 10.80
C ARG A 224 12.55 2.25 11.07
N SER A 225 13.74 2.81 11.23
CA SER A 225 14.94 2.01 11.49
C SER A 225 14.82 1.16 12.76
N GLU A 226 14.10 1.63 13.77
CA GLU A 226 13.78 0.86 14.98
C GLU A 226 12.98 -0.40 14.69
N GLY A 227 11.96 -0.30 13.82
CA GLY A 227 11.16 -1.45 13.38
C GLY A 227 12.01 -2.50 12.64
N ILE A 228 12.92 -2.03 11.77
CA ILE A 228 13.88 -2.90 11.07
C ILE A 228 14.80 -3.62 12.07
N ILE A 229 15.32 -2.89 13.08
CA ILE A 229 16.17 -3.48 14.11
C ILE A 229 15.39 -4.53 14.91
N ASN A 230 14.17 -4.24 15.33
CA ASN A 230 13.33 -5.19 16.06
C ASN A 230 13.02 -6.43 15.22
N ALA A 231 12.77 -6.26 13.90
CA ALA A 231 12.60 -7.37 12.97
C ALA A 231 13.84 -8.26 12.91
N VAL A 232 15.04 -7.68 12.83
CA VAL A 232 16.30 -8.44 12.89
C VAL A 232 16.47 -9.14 14.24
N MET A 233 16.16 -8.45 15.34
CA MET A 233 16.39 -8.98 16.69
C MET A 233 15.46 -10.14 17.07
N CYS A 234 14.26 -10.23 16.48
CA CYS A 234 13.35 -11.36 16.70
C CYS A 234 13.45 -12.45 15.64
N CYS A 235 14.23 -12.23 14.55
CA CYS A 235 14.39 -13.21 13.48
C CYS A 235 15.32 -14.37 13.92
N GLY A 236 14.93 -15.60 13.62
CA GLY A 236 15.61 -16.83 13.97
C GLY A 236 16.77 -17.19 13.05
N GLU A 237 17.36 -18.36 13.33
CA GLU A 237 18.47 -18.90 12.54
C GLU A 237 17.99 -19.24 11.12
N ASN A 238 18.78 -18.82 10.10
CA ASN A 238 18.44 -18.90 8.67
C ASN A 238 17.12 -18.18 8.30
N GLY A 239 16.64 -17.29 9.17
CA GLY A 239 15.40 -16.56 8.92
C GLY A 239 15.57 -15.40 7.93
N GLN A 240 14.44 -14.79 7.59
CA GLN A 240 14.38 -13.74 6.58
C GLN A 240 13.76 -12.46 7.16
N VAL A 241 14.36 -11.31 6.85
CA VAL A 241 13.81 -10.00 7.21
C VAL A 241 13.51 -9.21 5.94
N LEU A 242 12.24 -8.86 5.73
CA LEU A 242 11.79 -8.09 4.59
C LEU A 242 11.64 -6.59 4.96
N LEU A 243 12.31 -5.73 4.20
CA LEU A 243 12.26 -4.28 4.36
C LEU A 243 11.19 -3.73 3.42
N LEU A 244 9.92 -3.73 3.86
CA LEU A 244 8.77 -3.30 3.08
C LEU A 244 8.48 -1.80 3.28
N GLY A 245 8.61 -1.32 4.50
CA GLY A 245 8.52 0.11 4.81
C GLY A 245 9.74 0.87 4.27
N SER A 246 9.53 2.02 3.64
CA SER A 246 10.63 2.86 3.16
C SER A 246 11.23 3.67 4.32
N PRO A 247 12.51 3.49 4.69
CA PRO A 247 13.16 4.29 5.73
C PRO A 247 13.12 5.79 5.39
N ARG A 248 12.77 6.64 6.37
CA ARG A 248 12.53 8.07 6.12
C ARG A 248 13.21 9.02 7.07
N ALA A 249 13.58 8.57 8.26
CA ALA A 249 14.21 9.39 9.28
C ALA A 249 15.61 8.88 9.58
N ASP A 250 16.52 9.82 9.84
CA ASP A 250 17.85 9.49 10.32
C ASP A 250 17.74 8.81 11.69
N TYR A 251 18.56 7.77 11.90
CA TYR A 251 18.57 7.00 13.16
C TYR A 251 20.00 6.60 13.52
N THR A 252 20.36 6.84 14.77
CA THR A 252 21.68 6.47 15.31
C THR A 252 21.56 5.29 16.24
N CYS A 253 22.27 4.20 15.96
CA CYS A 253 22.30 3.03 16.81
C CYS A 253 23.66 2.33 16.80
N ASN A 254 23.85 1.37 17.70
CA ASN A 254 24.99 0.46 17.65
C ASN A 254 24.76 -0.62 16.57
N VAL A 255 25.17 -0.31 15.35
CA VAL A 255 25.01 -1.20 14.19
C VAL A 255 25.77 -2.53 14.35
N THR A 256 26.85 -2.57 15.16
CA THR A 256 27.63 -3.80 15.42
C THR A 256 26.74 -4.88 16.05
N LYS A 257 25.84 -4.52 16.99
CA LYS A 257 24.90 -5.46 17.59
C LYS A 257 23.96 -6.07 16.54
N VAL A 258 23.48 -5.26 15.61
CA VAL A 258 22.58 -5.70 14.51
C VAL A 258 23.33 -6.63 13.56
N PHE A 259 24.52 -6.23 13.10
CA PHE A 259 25.33 -7.04 12.19
C PHE A 259 25.79 -8.35 12.82
N ASN A 260 26.16 -8.36 14.12
CA ASN A 260 26.47 -9.59 14.83
C ASN A 260 25.26 -10.56 14.86
N ARG A 261 24.05 -10.03 15.10
CA ARG A 261 22.82 -10.85 15.05
C ARG A 261 22.62 -11.49 13.68
N ILE A 262 22.74 -10.67 12.61
CA ILE A 262 22.62 -11.13 11.22
C ILE A 262 23.65 -12.21 10.91
N HIS A 263 24.94 -11.98 11.27
CA HIS A 263 26.03 -12.92 11.04
C HIS A 263 25.83 -14.23 11.79
N MET A 264 25.58 -14.15 13.10
CA MET A 264 25.49 -15.35 13.97
C MET A 264 24.26 -16.20 13.68
N LYS A 265 23.17 -15.58 13.22
CA LYS A 265 21.90 -16.27 12.90
C LYS A 265 21.73 -16.52 11.40
N MET A 266 22.71 -16.15 10.56
CA MET A 266 22.64 -16.31 9.09
C MET A 266 21.39 -15.71 8.47
N ILE A 267 20.95 -14.52 8.97
CA ILE A 267 19.72 -13.87 8.55
C ILE A 267 19.88 -13.27 7.15
N THR A 268 18.90 -13.47 6.29
CA THR A 268 18.83 -12.84 4.97
C THR A 268 17.97 -11.56 5.04
N LEU A 269 18.56 -10.41 4.64
CA LEU A 269 17.82 -9.16 4.49
C LEU A 269 17.36 -9.00 3.04
N ILE A 270 16.05 -8.75 2.86
CA ILE A 270 15.41 -8.64 1.54
C ILE A 270 14.78 -7.26 1.38
N GLY A 271 15.24 -6.49 0.41
CA GLY A 271 14.58 -5.25 0.01
C GLY A 271 13.28 -5.54 -0.73
N ALA A 272 12.16 -4.99 -0.26
CA ALA A 272 10.82 -5.24 -0.78
C ALA A 272 10.23 -4.02 -1.51
N PHE A 273 11.01 -3.42 -2.40
CA PHE A 273 10.60 -2.22 -3.14
C PHE A 273 9.58 -2.54 -4.24
N ASN A 274 8.62 -1.64 -4.43
CA ASN A 274 7.46 -1.79 -5.33
C ASN A 274 7.81 -1.94 -6.84
N GLY A 275 9.04 -1.69 -7.25
CA GLY A 275 9.53 -1.85 -8.63
C GLY A 275 10.05 -3.24 -8.99
N ARG A 276 9.88 -4.25 -8.11
CA ARG A 276 10.50 -5.57 -8.26
C ARG A 276 9.96 -6.39 -9.43
N TYR A 277 8.67 -6.31 -9.71
CA TYR A 277 8.01 -7.17 -10.70
C TYR A 277 7.66 -6.43 -11.98
N PRO A 278 7.76 -7.10 -13.16
CA PRO A 278 7.34 -6.51 -14.42
C PRO A 278 5.82 -6.34 -14.45
N PHE A 279 5.33 -5.41 -15.27
CA PHE A 279 3.89 -5.21 -15.44
C PHE A 279 3.23 -6.44 -16.05
N HIS A 280 3.68 -6.84 -17.24
CA HIS A 280 3.25 -8.05 -17.93
C HIS A 280 4.15 -9.24 -17.61
N LYS A 281 3.60 -10.44 -17.71
CA LYS A 281 4.38 -11.67 -17.59
C LYS A 281 5.49 -11.71 -18.66
N LYS A 282 6.74 -11.90 -18.20
CA LYS A 282 7.90 -12.11 -19.06
C LYS A 282 8.35 -13.56 -18.97
N GLU A 283 9.00 -14.05 -20.03
CA GLU A 283 9.63 -15.38 -20.02
C GLU A 283 10.63 -15.47 -18.85
N GLY A 284 10.58 -16.58 -18.12
CA GLY A 284 11.40 -16.78 -16.91
C GLY A 284 10.91 -16.08 -15.64
N SER A 285 9.89 -15.21 -15.73
CA SER A 285 9.28 -14.59 -14.55
C SER A 285 7.99 -15.30 -14.15
N ARG A 286 7.93 -15.76 -12.90
CA ARG A 286 6.69 -16.32 -12.33
C ARG A 286 5.68 -15.20 -12.01
N GLU A 287 6.19 -14.04 -11.57
CA GLU A 287 5.39 -12.93 -11.06
C GLU A 287 5.27 -11.80 -12.08
N SER A 288 4.10 -11.16 -12.12
CA SER A 288 3.83 -9.91 -12.82
C SER A 288 2.79 -9.11 -12.05
N ILE A 289 2.71 -7.80 -12.29
CA ILE A 289 1.72 -6.94 -11.64
C ILE A 289 0.29 -7.41 -11.96
N GLU A 290 0.01 -7.78 -13.22
CA GLU A 290 -1.30 -8.29 -13.63
C GLU A 290 -1.68 -9.55 -12.85
N ARG A 291 -0.80 -10.57 -12.86
CA ARG A 291 -1.02 -11.81 -12.10
C ARG A 291 -1.22 -11.56 -10.61
N ASN A 292 -0.41 -10.66 -10.04
CA ASN A 292 -0.48 -10.34 -8.62
C ASN A 292 -1.80 -9.63 -8.29
N LEU A 293 -2.28 -8.75 -9.18
CA LEU A 293 -3.57 -8.09 -9.05
C LEU A 293 -4.73 -9.11 -9.03
N GLU A 294 -4.73 -10.04 -9.98
CA GLU A 294 -5.72 -11.13 -10.05
C GLU A 294 -5.69 -12.00 -8.78
N SER A 295 -4.48 -12.36 -8.33
CA SER A 295 -4.29 -13.17 -7.12
C SER A 295 -4.80 -12.46 -5.88
N PHE A 296 -4.51 -11.16 -5.75
CA PHE A 296 -4.99 -10.36 -4.62
C PHE A 296 -6.52 -10.21 -4.65
N ALA A 297 -7.10 -9.91 -5.82
CA ALA A 297 -8.55 -9.84 -5.99
C ALA A 297 -9.24 -11.17 -5.68
N ALA A 298 -8.64 -12.30 -6.03
CA ALA A 298 -9.17 -13.61 -5.69
C ALA A 298 -9.22 -13.85 -4.18
N LEU A 299 -8.27 -13.33 -3.40
CA LEU A 299 -8.30 -13.38 -1.93
C LEU A 299 -9.43 -12.51 -1.35
N ILE A 300 -9.70 -11.34 -1.95
CA ILE A 300 -10.85 -10.53 -1.59
C ILE A 300 -12.14 -11.30 -1.89
N LYS A 301 -12.28 -11.87 -3.08
CA LYS A 301 -13.47 -12.63 -3.50
C LYS A 301 -13.76 -13.84 -2.59
N LYS A 302 -12.71 -14.48 -2.07
CA LYS A 302 -12.83 -15.59 -1.11
C LYS A 302 -13.11 -15.13 0.31
N GLY A 303 -13.11 -13.83 0.59
CA GLY A 303 -13.29 -13.29 1.94
C GLY A 303 -12.08 -13.38 2.86
N ALA A 304 -10.91 -13.82 2.35
CA ALA A 304 -9.66 -13.85 3.12
C ALA A 304 -9.13 -12.44 3.41
N ILE A 305 -9.47 -11.48 2.55
CA ILE A 305 -9.23 -10.05 2.73
C ILE A 305 -10.57 -9.33 2.54
N ASN A 306 -10.96 -8.51 3.51
CA ASN A 306 -12.22 -7.75 3.46
C ASN A 306 -11.93 -6.24 3.44
N PRO A 307 -11.99 -5.57 2.27
CA PRO A 307 -11.76 -4.13 2.16
C PRO A 307 -12.65 -3.30 3.07
N GLY A 308 -13.93 -3.65 3.22
CA GLY A 308 -14.88 -2.95 4.07
C GLY A 308 -14.55 -3.00 5.57
N ARG A 309 -13.66 -3.92 6.01
CA ARG A 309 -13.13 -3.96 7.37
C ARG A 309 -11.77 -3.25 7.51
N ILE A 310 -11.10 -2.98 6.38
CA ILE A 310 -9.79 -2.30 6.32
C ILE A 310 -9.98 -0.79 6.18
N ILE A 311 -10.90 -0.37 5.30
CA ILE A 311 -11.22 1.04 5.07
C ILE A 311 -12.02 1.55 6.28
N SER A 312 -11.40 2.41 7.07
CA SER A 312 -12.05 2.97 8.28
C SER A 312 -13.02 4.11 7.97
N HIS A 313 -12.72 4.90 6.93
CA HIS A 313 -13.52 6.06 6.56
C HIS A 313 -13.66 6.17 5.04
N VAL A 314 -14.88 6.50 4.61
CA VAL A 314 -15.18 6.89 3.23
C VAL A 314 -15.69 8.32 3.29
N LEU A 315 -14.93 9.26 2.73
CA LEU A 315 -15.21 10.69 2.81
C LEU A 315 -15.39 11.27 1.41
N LYS A 316 -16.09 12.40 1.33
CA LYS A 316 -16.12 13.19 0.10
C LYS A 316 -14.81 13.98 -0.05
N PRO A 317 -14.38 14.32 -1.28
CA PRO A 317 -13.14 15.06 -1.50
C PRO A 317 -13.08 16.41 -0.77
N GLU A 318 -14.22 17.02 -0.51
CA GLU A 318 -14.36 18.29 0.24
C GLU A 318 -13.86 18.16 1.69
N SER A 319 -13.92 16.95 2.27
CA SER A 319 -13.35 16.63 3.59
C SER A 319 -11.86 16.26 3.56
N ALA A 320 -11.12 16.69 2.53
CA ALA A 320 -9.71 16.30 2.38
C ALA A 320 -8.86 16.67 3.61
N MET A 321 -9.05 17.85 4.18
CA MET A 321 -8.28 18.25 5.38
C MET A 321 -8.57 17.32 6.57
N GLU A 322 -9.83 17.00 6.82
CA GLU A 322 -10.25 16.03 7.84
C GLU A 322 -9.60 14.65 7.61
N ALA A 323 -9.59 14.17 6.36
CA ALA A 323 -9.01 12.88 6.01
C ALA A 323 -7.50 12.79 6.34
N TYR A 324 -6.72 13.81 5.96
CA TYR A 324 -5.28 13.83 6.23
C TYR A 324 -4.97 14.11 7.71
N ASP A 325 -5.72 15.01 8.34
CA ASP A 325 -5.59 15.28 9.77
C ASP A 325 -5.92 14.04 10.61
N GLY A 326 -7.02 13.37 10.30
CA GLY A 326 -7.41 12.13 10.94
C GLY A 326 -6.33 11.06 10.85
N LEU A 327 -5.78 10.81 9.66
CA LEU A 327 -4.71 9.83 9.46
C LEU A 327 -3.40 10.18 10.20
N TYR A 328 -3.13 11.47 10.45
CA TYR A 328 -1.89 11.91 11.07
C TYR A 328 -2.02 12.08 12.59
N ASN A 329 -3.05 12.79 13.06
CA ASN A 329 -3.24 13.17 14.45
C ASN A 329 -4.15 12.21 15.23
N HIS A 330 -4.99 11.40 14.53
CA HIS A 330 -5.93 10.45 15.13
C HIS A 330 -5.71 9.01 14.61
N PRO A 331 -4.46 8.47 14.72
CA PRO A 331 -4.11 7.16 14.19
C PRO A 331 -4.79 6.00 14.94
N ASP A 332 -5.49 6.31 16.03
CA ASP A 332 -6.30 5.41 16.84
C ASP A 332 -7.72 5.20 16.30
N THR A 333 -8.16 6.02 15.35
CA THR A 333 -9.50 5.94 14.72
C THR A 333 -9.43 5.97 13.19
N TYR A 334 -8.47 6.72 12.62
CA TYR A 334 -8.26 6.78 11.18
C TYR A 334 -7.15 5.83 10.74
N TYR A 335 -7.50 4.72 10.12
CA TYR A 335 -6.56 3.68 9.68
C TYR A 335 -6.32 3.70 8.17
N CYS A 336 -7.42 3.82 7.41
CA CYS A 336 -7.44 3.79 5.95
C CYS A 336 -8.60 4.64 5.46
N VAL A 337 -8.34 5.64 4.64
CA VAL A 337 -9.36 6.59 4.17
C VAL A 337 -9.47 6.55 2.66
N ALA A 338 -10.67 6.36 2.16
CA ALA A 338 -11.01 6.45 0.75
C ALA A 338 -11.84 7.71 0.47
N PHE A 339 -11.63 8.32 -0.69
CA PHE A 339 -12.51 9.37 -1.22
C PHE A 339 -13.53 8.77 -2.18
N ASP A 340 -14.80 9.12 -1.99
CA ASP A 340 -15.90 8.86 -2.91
C ASP A 340 -16.12 10.08 -3.79
N TRP A 341 -15.84 9.98 -5.09
CA TRP A 341 -15.96 11.06 -6.08
C TRP A 341 -17.33 11.18 -6.72
N LYS A 342 -18.24 10.24 -6.44
CA LYS A 342 -19.62 10.22 -6.97
C LYS A 342 -20.54 11.21 -6.28
#